data_e9aa7c1aa808546d14b04b3344db7164
#
_entry.id   e9aa7c1aa808546d14b04b3344db7164
#
_cell.length_a   1.000
_cell.length_b   1.000
_cell.length_c   1.000
_cell.angle_alpha   90.00
_cell.angle_beta   90.00
_cell.angle_gamma   90.00
#
_symmetry.space_group_name_H-M   'P 1'
#
loop_
_entity.id
_entity.type
_entity.pdbx_description
1 polymer ?
#
loop_
_entity_poly.entity_id
_entity_poly.type
_entity_poly.pdbx_seq_one_letter_code
_entity_poly.pdbx_strand_id
1 'polypeptide(L)'
;GIADPGSKLIMAAHSKQVQVIPLPGPSSIILALISSGLDGQNFTFNGYLPVREGERAKKLKELERRAREGFSQIFMETPYRNQKLFEAVLSVCSEDLFLSVAADLTLPGEFIKTRKIAEWKKDRPDLHKRLSVFVLR
;
A
#
# COMPACT_ATOMS: atom_id res chain seq x y z
N GLY A 1 -15.40 5.24 4.80
CA GLY A 1 -14.00 5.62 4.73
C GLY A 1 -13.23 4.80 3.71
N ILE A 2 -11.95 5.10 3.58
CA ILE A 2 -11.04 4.33 2.72
C ILE A 2 -10.49 3.17 3.55
N ALA A 3 -10.63 1.94 3.07
CA ALA A 3 -10.29 0.69 3.79
C ALA A 3 -10.99 0.57 5.17
N ASP A 4 -12.15 1.15 5.32
CA ASP A 4 -12.90 1.24 6.57
C ASP A 4 -14.41 1.21 6.27
N PRO A 5 -15.27 0.59 7.12
CA PRO A 5 -16.72 0.62 6.93
C PRO A 5 -17.25 2.06 7.06
N GLY A 6 -18.26 2.40 6.30
CA GLY A 6 -18.86 3.74 6.36
C GLY A 6 -19.48 4.17 5.04
N SER A 7 -19.08 3.55 3.92
CA SER A 7 -19.62 3.89 2.60
C SER A 7 -21.15 3.80 2.53
N LYS A 8 -21.76 2.77 3.15
CA LYS A 8 -23.22 2.61 3.21
C LYS A 8 -23.91 3.76 3.95
N LEU A 9 -23.29 4.26 5.03
CA LEU A 9 -23.82 5.40 5.79
C LEU A 9 -23.78 6.67 4.94
N ILE A 10 -22.65 6.91 4.25
CA ILE A 10 -22.51 8.07 3.36
C ILE A 10 -23.52 8.00 2.21
N MET A 11 -23.70 6.84 1.59
CA MET A 11 -24.72 6.65 0.56
C MET A 11 -26.14 6.90 1.08
N ALA A 12 -26.45 6.45 2.30
CA ALA A 12 -27.74 6.73 2.94
C ALA A 12 -27.94 8.22 3.22
N ALA A 13 -26.88 8.93 3.63
CA ALA A 13 -26.93 10.38 3.80
C ALA A 13 -27.25 11.09 2.47
N HIS A 14 -26.57 10.72 1.38
CA HIS A 14 -26.88 11.28 0.04
C HIS A 14 -28.31 10.98 -0.40
N SER A 15 -28.81 9.77 -0.20
CA SER A 15 -30.19 9.41 -0.58
C SER A 15 -31.24 10.19 0.21
N LYS A 16 -30.93 10.67 1.39
CA LYS A 16 -31.74 11.50 2.25
C LYS A 16 -31.46 13.00 2.13
N GLN A 17 -30.65 13.40 1.16
CA GLN A 17 -30.26 14.79 0.95
C GLN A 17 -29.60 15.45 2.19
N VAL A 18 -29.00 14.64 3.05
CA VAL A 18 -28.19 15.12 4.19
C VAL A 18 -26.81 15.54 3.66
N GLN A 19 -26.40 16.74 4.04
CA GLN A 19 -25.10 17.28 3.66
C GLN A 19 -23.97 16.42 4.23
N VAL A 20 -23.05 15.99 3.36
CA VAL A 20 -21.81 15.31 3.75
C VAL A 20 -20.66 16.29 3.72
N ILE A 21 -19.99 16.47 4.84
CA ILE A 21 -18.84 17.37 4.98
C ILE A 21 -17.60 16.54 5.27
N PRO A 22 -16.64 16.42 4.30
CA PRO A 22 -15.38 15.77 4.57
C PRO A 22 -14.50 16.67 5.46
N LEU A 23 -13.91 16.11 6.48
CA LEU A 23 -12.93 16.82 7.31
C LEU A 23 -11.52 16.60 6.77
N PRO A 24 -10.66 17.62 6.70
CA PRO A 24 -9.27 17.46 6.32
C PRO A 24 -8.51 16.67 7.40
N GLY A 25 -7.56 15.86 6.95
CA GLY A 25 -6.75 15.06 7.86
C GLY A 25 -5.69 14.26 7.13
N PRO A 26 -4.68 13.74 7.83
CA PRO A 26 -3.65 12.92 7.24
C PRO A 26 -4.21 11.57 6.77
N SER A 27 -3.66 11.06 5.68
CA SER A 27 -3.93 9.73 5.17
C SER A 27 -2.62 8.99 4.98
N SER A 28 -2.43 7.85 5.63
CA SER A 28 -1.22 7.04 5.48
C SER A 28 -0.99 6.59 4.04
N ILE A 29 -2.07 6.39 3.27
CA ILE A 29 -2.01 6.03 1.84
C ILE A 29 -1.35 7.13 1.03
N ILE A 30 -1.83 8.38 1.21
CA ILE A 30 -1.29 9.55 0.50
C ILE A 30 0.10 9.91 1.02
N LEU A 31 0.33 9.86 2.32
CA LEU A 31 1.66 10.10 2.91
C LEU A 31 2.69 9.11 2.37
N ALA A 32 2.36 7.82 2.28
CA ALA A 32 3.24 6.81 1.69
C ALA A 32 3.53 7.10 0.21
N LEU A 33 2.51 7.49 -0.57
CA LEU A 33 2.69 7.81 -1.99
C LEU A 33 3.62 9.02 -2.20
N ILE A 34 3.34 10.15 -1.54
CA ILE A 34 4.15 11.37 -1.74
C ILE A 34 5.59 11.20 -1.22
N SER A 35 5.80 10.40 -0.18
CA SER A 35 7.12 10.14 0.38
C SER A 35 7.89 9.03 -0.36
N SER A 36 7.22 8.25 -1.22
CA SER A 36 7.86 7.19 -2.00
C SER A 36 8.78 7.71 -3.11
N GLY A 37 8.54 8.94 -3.62
CA GLY A 37 9.19 9.46 -4.82
C GLY A 37 8.73 8.80 -6.13
N LEU A 38 7.70 7.95 -6.07
CA LEU A 38 7.09 7.31 -7.25
C LEU A 38 5.96 8.19 -7.80
N ASP A 39 5.48 7.86 -9.03
CA ASP A 39 4.46 8.66 -9.69
C ASP A 39 3.16 8.75 -8.89
N GLY A 40 2.76 9.96 -8.56
CA GLY A 40 1.53 10.27 -7.84
C GLY A 40 0.37 10.72 -8.72
N GLN A 41 0.53 10.81 -10.05
CA GLN A 41 -0.57 11.17 -10.95
C GLN A 41 -1.43 9.95 -11.28
N ASN A 42 -0.77 8.82 -11.51
CA ASN A 42 -1.43 7.56 -11.87
C ASN A 42 -1.17 6.51 -10.80
N PHE A 43 -2.12 6.34 -9.89
CA PHE A 43 -1.99 5.34 -8.83
C PHE A 43 -3.29 4.60 -8.58
N THR A 44 -3.18 3.41 -8.02
CA THR A 44 -4.31 2.60 -7.58
C THR A 44 -4.09 2.16 -6.14
N PHE A 45 -5.07 2.40 -5.27
CA PHE A 45 -5.10 1.81 -3.94
C PHE A 45 -5.81 0.46 -4.00
N ASN A 46 -5.10 -0.60 -3.70
CA ASN A 46 -5.57 -1.99 -3.77
C ASN A 46 -6.05 -2.55 -2.42
N GLY A 47 -5.94 -1.77 -1.34
CA GLY A 47 -6.32 -2.24 -0.01
C GLY A 47 -5.45 -3.38 0.51
N TYR A 48 -6.09 -4.35 1.16
CA TYR A 48 -5.45 -5.57 1.65
C TYR A 48 -5.35 -6.61 0.54
N LEU A 49 -4.19 -7.26 0.43
CA LEU A 49 -4.00 -8.33 -0.55
C LEU A 49 -4.49 -9.69 0.01
N PRO A 50 -4.79 -10.67 -0.87
CA PRO A 50 -5.24 -11.98 -0.43
C PRO A 50 -4.28 -12.65 0.56
N VAL A 51 -4.82 -13.29 1.59
CA VAL A 51 -4.04 -13.98 2.62
C VAL A 51 -3.47 -15.29 2.09
N ARG A 52 -4.23 -16.01 1.24
CA ARG A 52 -3.81 -17.27 0.63
C ARG A 52 -2.66 -17.04 -0.34
N GLU A 53 -1.59 -17.79 -0.19
CA GLU A 53 -0.33 -17.60 -0.92
C GLU A 53 -0.51 -17.59 -2.45
N GLY A 54 -1.22 -18.58 -3.01
CA GLY A 54 -1.44 -18.66 -4.45
C GLY A 54 -2.27 -17.51 -5.01
N GLU A 55 -3.30 -17.06 -4.28
CA GLU A 55 -4.13 -15.90 -4.66
C GLU A 55 -3.33 -14.60 -4.55
N ARG A 56 -2.53 -14.47 -3.48
CA ARG A 56 -1.64 -13.32 -3.28
C ARG A 56 -0.59 -13.23 -4.38
N ALA A 57 0.03 -14.35 -4.77
CA ALA A 57 1.00 -14.37 -5.86
C ALA A 57 0.38 -13.93 -7.20
N LYS A 58 -0.84 -14.41 -7.52
CA LYS A 58 -1.58 -13.96 -8.70
C LYS A 58 -1.87 -12.45 -8.65
N LYS A 59 -2.32 -11.94 -7.49
CA LYS A 59 -2.58 -10.51 -7.32
C LYS A 59 -1.30 -9.69 -7.46
N LEU A 60 -0.18 -10.12 -6.87
CA LEU A 60 1.11 -9.43 -7.02
C LEU A 60 1.56 -9.38 -8.48
N LYS A 61 1.36 -10.44 -9.27
CA LYS A 61 1.64 -10.40 -10.72
C LYS A 61 0.74 -9.44 -11.49
N GLU A 62 -0.53 -9.31 -11.10
CA GLU A 62 -1.42 -8.29 -11.65
C GLU A 62 -0.91 -6.87 -11.31
N LEU A 63 -0.52 -6.62 -10.04
CA LEU A 63 0.02 -5.33 -9.62
C LEU A 63 1.32 -5.00 -10.35
N GLU A 64 2.21 -5.97 -10.55
CA GLU A 64 3.43 -5.83 -11.35
C GLU A 64 3.12 -5.37 -12.78
N ARG A 65 2.15 -6.02 -13.45
CA ARG A 65 1.73 -5.63 -14.80
C ARG A 65 1.24 -4.17 -14.82
N ARG A 66 0.39 -3.79 -13.86
CA ARG A 66 -0.13 -2.41 -13.74
C ARG A 66 0.98 -1.40 -13.43
N ALA A 67 1.95 -1.77 -12.60
CA ALA A 67 3.12 -0.95 -12.34
C ALA A 67 3.90 -0.67 -13.62
N ARG A 68 4.12 -1.69 -14.46
CA ARG A 68 4.80 -1.54 -15.77
C ARG A 68 3.99 -0.70 -16.78
N GLU A 69 2.68 -0.66 -16.65
CA GLU A 69 1.80 0.23 -17.43
C GLU A 69 1.86 1.70 -16.97
N GLY A 70 2.60 2.00 -15.92
CA GLY A 70 2.79 3.35 -15.43
C GLY A 70 1.94 3.74 -14.21
N PHE A 71 1.26 2.79 -13.55
CA PHE A 71 0.41 3.06 -12.39
C PHE A 71 1.09 2.62 -11.09
N SER A 72 1.34 3.55 -10.17
CA SER A 72 1.80 3.20 -8.83
C SER A 72 0.75 2.37 -8.09
N GLN A 73 1.15 1.22 -7.56
CA GLN A 73 0.25 0.28 -6.89
C GLN A 73 0.43 0.37 -5.38
N ILE A 74 -0.55 0.93 -4.67
CA ILE A 74 -0.54 1.08 -3.22
C ILE A 74 -1.32 -0.08 -2.59
N PHE A 75 -0.74 -0.73 -1.61
CA PHE A 75 -1.38 -1.81 -0.85
C PHE A 75 -0.87 -1.87 0.58
N MET A 76 -1.58 -2.59 1.43
CA MET A 76 -1.28 -2.70 2.85
C MET A 76 -1.61 -4.09 3.37
N GLU A 77 -1.15 -4.37 4.58
CA GLU A 77 -1.49 -5.58 5.33
C GLU A 77 -1.61 -5.24 6.83
N THR A 78 -2.14 -6.16 7.59
CA THR A 78 -2.17 -6.03 9.05
C THR A 78 -0.74 -6.15 9.61
N PRO A 79 -0.44 -5.49 10.75
CA PRO A 79 0.91 -5.43 11.30
C PRO A 79 1.59 -6.79 11.48
N TYR A 80 0.81 -7.81 11.86
CA TYR A 80 1.34 -9.18 12.08
C TYR A 80 1.69 -9.93 10.81
N ARG A 81 1.20 -9.49 9.64
CA ARG A 81 1.44 -10.15 8.35
C ARG A 81 2.30 -9.32 7.39
N ASN A 82 2.71 -8.12 7.78
CA ASN A 82 3.52 -7.23 6.94
C ASN A 82 4.81 -7.87 6.48
N GLN A 83 5.54 -8.56 7.39
CA GLN A 83 6.79 -9.23 7.02
C GLN A 83 6.53 -10.31 5.95
N LYS A 84 5.47 -11.11 6.12
CA LYS A 84 5.10 -12.15 5.15
C LYS A 84 4.69 -11.58 3.80
N LEU A 85 3.99 -10.44 3.79
CA LEU A 85 3.65 -9.74 2.55
C LEU A 85 4.90 -9.20 1.85
N PHE A 86 5.79 -8.54 2.59
CA PHE A 86 7.05 -8.03 2.06
C PHE A 86 7.89 -9.15 1.41
N GLU A 87 8.07 -10.27 2.09
CA GLU A 87 8.78 -11.43 1.54
C GLU A 87 8.11 -11.98 0.27
N ALA A 88 6.77 -12.00 0.24
CA ALA A 88 6.02 -12.42 -0.95
C ALA A 88 6.27 -11.47 -2.14
N VAL A 89 6.32 -10.16 -1.91
CA VAL A 89 6.66 -9.17 -2.97
C VAL A 89 8.06 -9.47 -3.51
N LEU A 90 9.05 -9.67 -2.64
CA LEU A 90 10.43 -9.95 -3.05
C LEU A 90 10.59 -11.26 -3.84
N SER A 91 9.74 -12.27 -3.54
CA SER A 91 9.81 -13.56 -4.23
C SER A 91 9.05 -13.60 -5.55
N VAL A 92 7.95 -12.83 -5.68
CA VAL A 92 7.03 -12.91 -6.81
C VAL A 92 7.31 -11.84 -7.86
N CYS A 93 7.62 -10.61 -7.44
CA CYS A 93 7.80 -9.48 -8.35
C CYS A 93 9.23 -9.42 -8.91
N SER A 94 9.38 -8.83 -10.09
CA SER A 94 10.66 -8.69 -10.78
C SER A 94 11.60 -7.74 -10.04
N GLU A 95 12.89 -8.02 -10.12
CA GLU A 95 13.95 -7.35 -9.36
C GLU A 95 14.19 -5.89 -9.74
N ASP A 96 13.83 -5.51 -10.95
CA ASP A 96 13.99 -4.17 -11.50
C ASP A 96 12.92 -3.17 -11.04
N LEU A 97 11.79 -3.65 -10.50
CA LEU A 97 10.73 -2.80 -9.97
C LEU A 97 11.15 -2.09 -8.69
N PHE A 98 10.65 -0.87 -8.52
CA PHE A 98 10.78 -0.13 -7.29
C PHE A 98 9.69 -0.51 -6.29
N LEU A 99 10.07 -0.76 -5.07
CA LEU A 99 9.18 -0.94 -3.93
C LEU A 99 9.50 0.12 -2.88
N SER A 100 8.53 0.93 -2.53
CA SER A 100 8.58 1.79 -1.35
C SER A 100 7.92 1.10 -0.17
N VAL A 101 8.57 1.16 0.98
CA VAL A 101 8.04 0.72 2.26
C VAL A 101 7.95 1.93 3.16
N ALA A 102 6.74 2.25 3.60
CA ALA A 102 6.47 3.32 4.56
C ALA A 102 5.87 2.68 5.82
N ALA A 103 6.59 2.70 6.91
CA ALA A 103 6.18 2.07 8.17
C ALA A 103 6.16 3.10 9.31
N ASP A 104 5.12 3.00 10.16
CA ASP A 104 4.90 3.86 11.33
C ASP A 104 4.91 5.36 10.99
N LEU A 105 4.29 5.70 9.85
CA LEU A 105 4.19 7.09 9.38
C LEU A 105 3.69 8.03 10.47
N THR A 106 4.37 9.17 10.62
CA THR A 106 4.11 10.21 11.63
C THR A 106 4.39 9.80 13.08
N LEU A 107 4.94 8.62 13.32
CA LEU A 107 5.35 8.16 14.64
C LEU A 107 6.88 8.28 14.85
N PRO A 108 7.37 8.29 16.10
CA PRO A 108 8.81 8.40 16.36
C PRO A 108 9.69 7.32 15.70
N GLY A 109 9.11 6.16 15.38
CA GLY A 109 9.78 5.05 14.70
C GLY A 109 9.62 5.05 13.18
N GLU A 110 9.20 6.19 12.58
CA GLU A 110 8.95 6.27 11.14
C GLU A 110 10.10 5.74 10.30
N PHE A 111 9.76 4.91 9.32
CA PHE A 111 10.70 4.38 8.34
C PHE A 111 10.11 4.50 6.95
N ILE A 112 10.79 5.23 6.07
CA ILE A 112 10.36 5.38 4.67
C ILE A 112 11.58 5.12 3.80
N LYS A 113 11.47 4.16 2.87
CA LYS A 113 12.55 3.85 1.96
C LYS A 113 12.02 3.27 0.65
N THR A 114 12.57 3.76 -0.46
CA THR A 114 12.27 3.27 -1.81
C THR A 114 13.53 2.70 -2.43
N ARG A 115 13.46 1.45 -2.88
CA ARG A 115 14.58 0.73 -3.52
C ARG A 115 14.04 -0.21 -4.59
N LYS A 116 14.92 -0.65 -5.49
CA LYS A 116 14.63 -1.80 -6.34
C LYS A 116 14.47 -3.07 -5.51
N ILE A 117 13.63 -3.99 -5.99
CA ILE A 117 13.42 -5.28 -5.31
C ILE A 117 14.74 -6.04 -5.13
N ALA A 118 15.66 -5.98 -6.12
CA ALA A 118 17.00 -6.55 -6.01
C ALA A 118 17.79 -6.04 -4.79
N GLU A 119 17.63 -4.77 -4.44
CA GLU A 119 18.33 -4.17 -3.29
C GLU A 119 17.68 -4.57 -1.96
N TRP A 120 16.34 -4.66 -1.94
CA TRP A 120 15.59 -5.15 -0.78
C TRP A 120 15.93 -6.59 -0.41
N LYS A 121 16.29 -7.44 -1.39
CA LYS A 121 16.72 -8.82 -1.13
C LYS A 121 18.01 -8.90 -0.30
N LYS A 122 18.87 -7.87 -0.40
CA LYS A 122 20.16 -7.80 0.31
C LYS A 122 20.05 -7.21 1.71
N ASP A 123 19.13 -6.29 1.92
CA ASP A 123 18.99 -5.56 3.19
C ASP A 123 17.50 -5.37 3.49
N ARG A 124 16.94 -6.20 4.38
CA ARG A 124 15.51 -6.32 4.66
C ARG A 124 15.17 -5.67 6.00
N PRO A 125 14.17 -4.79 6.06
CA PRO A 125 13.71 -4.23 7.32
C PRO A 125 12.91 -5.27 8.13
N ASP A 126 12.90 -5.11 9.45
CA ASP A 126 11.93 -5.76 10.31
C ASP A 126 10.61 -4.94 10.28
N LEU A 127 9.57 -5.55 9.74
CA LEU A 127 8.23 -4.98 9.63
C LEU A 127 7.23 -5.65 10.58
N HIS A 128 7.69 -6.53 11.46
CA HIS A 128 6.82 -7.21 12.41
C HIS A 128 6.15 -6.22 13.37
N LYS A 129 4.83 -6.29 13.46
CA LYS A 129 3.98 -5.40 14.27
C LYS A 129 4.01 -3.91 13.90
N ARG A 130 4.60 -3.54 12.76
CA ARG A 130 4.63 -2.16 12.30
C ARG A 130 3.44 -1.85 11.38
N LEU A 131 2.86 -0.65 11.50
CA LEU A 131 1.84 -0.16 10.58
C LEU A 131 2.49 0.22 9.26
N SER A 132 2.30 -0.57 8.21
CA SER A 132 3.05 -0.39 6.96
C SER A 132 2.14 -0.22 5.75
N VAL A 133 2.55 0.66 4.84
CA VAL A 133 1.98 0.86 3.51
C VAL A 133 3.09 0.62 2.48
N PHE A 134 2.75 -0.07 1.42
CA PHE A 134 3.65 -0.43 0.33
C PHE A 134 3.24 0.27 -0.96
N VAL A 135 4.21 0.77 -1.74
CA VAL A 135 3.98 1.33 -3.07
C VAL A 135 4.92 0.65 -4.05
N LEU A 136 4.37 -0.01 -5.06
CA LEU A 136 5.10 -0.76 -6.11
C LEU A 136 5.00 -0.01 -7.45
N ARG A 137 6.13 0.13 -8.14
CA ARG A 137 6.21 0.76 -9.46
C ARG A 137 7.32 0.18 -10.33
#